data_4520da5469a85a8fe6244ac3cde1dc47
#
_entry.id   4520da5469a85a8fe6244ac3cde1dc47
#
_cell.length_a   1.000
_cell.length_b   1.000
_cell.length_c   1.000
_cell.angle_alpha   90.00
_cell.angle_beta   90.00
_cell.angle_gamma   90.00
#
_symmetry.space_group_name_H-M   'P 1'
#
loop_
_entity.id
_entity.type
_entity.pdbx_description
1 polymer ?
#
loop_
_entity_poly.entity_id
_entity_poly.type
_entity_poly.pdbx_seq_one_letter_code
_entity_poly.pdbx_strand_id
1 'polypeptide(L)'
;DVYKRQGKPILDRVLRPDTSLDEAAKCALISMDSTLRSNISVGLPLDLLVYDTNALRVTHFASIDEHNEYFRMIRGTWGERLRQVFAEIPDPLWTNPDDPGSLVPPSRVHQPLRIEPVNAPQPSYPTPQVLAEDPGKDQAN
;
A
#
# COMPACT_ATOMS: atom_id res chain seq x y z
N ASP A 1 -1.07 13.56 22.29
CA ASP A 1 -0.16 13.27 21.15
C ASP A 1 -0.49 12.00 20.36
N VAL A 2 -1.69 11.44 20.53
CA VAL A 2 -2.11 10.22 19.79
C VAL A 2 -2.19 10.48 18.29
N TYR A 3 -2.67 11.64 17.87
CA TYR A 3 -2.82 11.98 16.45
C TYR A 3 -1.47 12.12 15.68
N LYS A 4 -0.37 12.43 16.37
CA LYS A 4 0.96 12.56 15.75
C LYS A 4 1.62 11.22 15.39
N ARG A 5 1.05 10.11 15.86
CA ARG A 5 1.60 8.76 15.65
C ARG A 5 0.78 7.91 14.68
N GLN A 6 -0.26 8.50 14.09
CA GLN A 6 -1.08 7.80 13.12
C GLN A 6 -0.23 7.43 11.90
N GLY A 7 -0.24 6.14 11.57
CA GLY A 7 0.52 5.61 10.44
C GLY A 7 2.03 5.41 10.66
N LYS A 8 2.62 5.98 11.70
CA LYS A 8 4.06 5.93 11.96
C LYS A 8 4.68 4.52 11.98
N PRO A 9 4.06 3.48 12.57
CA PRO A 9 4.69 2.15 12.64
C PRO A 9 4.99 1.53 11.27
N ILE A 10 4.18 1.80 10.26
CA ILE A 10 4.41 1.30 8.89
C ILE A 10 5.51 2.13 8.22
N LEU A 11 5.42 3.46 8.33
CA LEU A 11 6.41 4.37 7.76
C LEU A 11 7.82 4.06 8.28
N ASP A 12 7.98 3.91 9.59
CA ASP A 12 9.28 3.64 10.22
C ASP A 12 9.91 2.31 9.80
N ARG A 13 9.08 1.33 9.40
CA ARG A 13 9.58 0.02 8.94
C ARG A 13 9.97 -0.01 7.48
N VAL A 14 9.28 0.76 6.66
CA VAL A 14 9.37 0.67 5.20
C VAL A 14 10.25 1.76 4.62
N LEU A 15 10.17 2.99 5.13
CA LEU A 15 10.91 4.12 4.58
C LEU A 15 12.38 4.08 4.96
N ARG A 16 13.23 4.35 3.97
CA ARG A 16 14.68 4.50 4.08
C ARG A 16 15.10 5.81 3.45
N PRO A 17 16.31 6.31 3.72
CA PRO A 17 16.79 7.57 3.13
C PRO A 17 16.86 7.56 1.60
N ASP A 18 16.95 6.38 0.99
CA ASP A 18 17.02 6.15 -0.46
C ASP A 18 15.67 5.79 -1.08
N THR A 19 14.59 5.77 -0.30
CA THR A 19 13.23 5.51 -0.79
C THR A 19 12.78 6.61 -1.75
N SER A 20 12.29 6.23 -2.92
CA SER A 20 11.74 7.19 -3.89
C SER A 20 10.48 7.88 -3.37
N LEU A 21 10.15 9.07 -3.92
CA LEU A 21 8.94 9.80 -3.54
C LEU A 21 7.65 9.01 -3.84
N ASP A 22 7.63 8.25 -4.92
CA ASP A 22 6.47 7.41 -5.28
C ASP A 22 6.28 6.26 -4.29
N GLU A 23 7.36 5.62 -3.88
CA GLU A 23 7.31 4.58 -2.85
C GLU A 23 6.94 5.15 -1.48
N ALA A 24 7.42 6.33 -1.16
CA ALA A 24 7.04 7.04 0.07
C ALA A 24 5.55 7.40 0.06
N ALA A 25 5.02 7.90 -1.06
CA ALA A 25 3.59 8.19 -1.23
C ALA A 25 2.73 6.91 -1.08
N LYS A 26 3.14 5.81 -1.73
CA LYS A 26 2.48 4.51 -1.57
C LYS A 26 2.49 4.05 -0.10
N CYS A 27 3.62 4.16 0.58
CA CYS A 27 3.75 3.80 1.98
C CYS A 27 2.86 4.65 2.88
N ALA A 28 2.76 5.95 2.60
CA ALA A 28 1.87 6.87 3.31
C ALA A 28 0.40 6.46 3.16
N LEU A 29 -0.04 6.10 1.95
CA LEU A 29 -1.41 5.64 1.70
C LEU A 29 -1.74 4.33 2.41
N ILE A 30 -0.82 3.35 2.42
CA ILE A 30 -0.96 2.10 3.18
C ILE A 30 -1.08 2.40 4.68
N SER A 31 -0.26 3.31 5.16
CA SER A 31 -0.25 3.75 6.54
C SER A 31 -1.57 4.43 6.94
N MET A 32 -2.11 5.26 6.06
CA MET A 32 -3.40 5.92 6.28
C MET A 32 -4.57 4.93 6.22
N ASP A 33 -4.56 3.91 5.35
CA ASP A 33 -5.57 2.85 5.38
C ASP A 33 -5.60 2.14 6.73
N SER A 34 -4.44 1.82 7.28
CA SER A 34 -4.35 1.20 8.61
C SER A 34 -4.90 2.12 9.71
N THR A 35 -4.67 3.42 9.58
CA THR A 35 -5.21 4.43 10.50
C THR A 35 -6.73 4.56 10.40
N LEU A 36 -7.27 4.62 9.17
CA LEU A 36 -8.72 4.67 8.91
C LEU A 36 -9.46 3.47 9.50
N ARG A 37 -8.83 2.30 9.57
CA ARG A 37 -9.42 1.09 10.16
C ARG A 37 -9.39 1.07 11.69
N SER A 38 -8.44 1.75 12.29
CA SER A 38 -8.20 1.71 13.74
C SER A 38 -8.67 2.97 14.47
N ASN A 39 -8.99 4.05 13.77
CA ASN A 39 -9.35 5.32 14.38
C ASN A 39 -10.60 5.91 13.72
N ILE A 40 -11.70 5.91 14.45
CA ILE A 40 -13.01 6.43 13.99
C ILE A 40 -13.00 7.95 13.72
N SER A 41 -12.03 8.67 14.27
CA SER A 41 -11.91 10.12 14.07
C SER A 41 -11.21 10.51 12.78
N VAL A 42 -10.71 9.54 12.02
CA VAL A 42 -10.03 9.74 10.73
C VAL A 42 -10.92 9.18 9.62
N GLY A 43 -11.18 9.99 8.61
CA GLY A 43 -12.06 9.63 7.50
C GLY A 43 -11.53 10.09 6.15
N LEU A 44 -12.22 9.71 5.11
CA LEU A 44 -12.05 10.22 3.75
C LEU A 44 -12.84 11.53 3.58
N PRO A 45 -12.43 12.44 2.70
CA PRO A 45 -11.28 12.32 1.79
C PRO A 45 -9.94 12.56 2.47
N LEU A 46 -8.85 12.06 1.85
CA LEU A 46 -7.47 12.34 2.22
C LEU A 46 -6.81 13.18 1.12
N ASP A 47 -6.03 14.16 1.51
CA ASP A 47 -5.19 14.91 0.60
C ASP A 47 -3.75 14.43 0.68
N LEU A 48 -3.20 14.01 -0.47
CA LEU A 48 -1.82 13.62 -0.62
C LEU A 48 -1.07 14.70 -1.40
N LEU A 49 0.00 15.19 -0.80
CA LEU A 49 0.87 16.19 -1.41
C LEU A 49 2.30 15.67 -1.42
N VAL A 50 2.94 15.72 -2.60
CA VAL A 50 4.35 15.35 -2.78
C VAL A 50 5.16 16.62 -3.09
N TYR A 51 6.11 16.92 -2.21
CA TYR A 51 7.03 18.04 -2.38
C TYR A 51 8.42 17.51 -2.73
N ASP A 52 8.96 17.97 -3.86
CA ASP A 52 10.31 17.64 -4.29
C ASP A 52 11.28 18.75 -3.87
N THR A 53 12.20 18.42 -2.99
CA THR A 53 13.20 19.35 -2.46
C THR A 53 14.20 19.81 -3.51
N ASN A 54 14.49 19.01 -4.54
CA ASN A 54 15.39 19.39 -5.62
C ASN A 54 14.71 20.37 -6.57
N ALA A 55 13.42 20.15 -6.83
CA ALA A 55 12.63 21.04 -7.66
C ALA A 55 12.07 22.25 -6.87
N LEU A 56 12.18 22.26 -5.55
CA LEU A 56 11.64 23.25 -4.61
C LEU A 56 10.15 23.57 -4.84
N ARG A 57 9.38 22.55 -5.20
CA ARG A 57 7.94 22.72 -5.50
C ARG A 57 7.15 21.45 -5.18
N VAL A 58 5.85 21.63 -5.06
CA VAL A 58 4.90 20.51 -5.09
C VAL A 58 4.87 19.94 -6.50
N THR A 59 5.19 18.64 -6.62
CA THR A 59 5.20 17.93 -7.89
C THR A 59 3.90 17.18 -8.13
N HIS A 60 3.27 16.70 -7.06
CA HIS A 60 2.01 15.95 -7.16
C HIS A 60 1.07 16.36 -6.04
N PHE A 61 -0.21 16.43 -6.39
CA PHE A 61 -1.31 16.60 -5.45
C PHE A 61 -2.46 15.69 -5.87
N ALA A 62 -3.04 14.98 -4.91
CA ALA A 62 -4.22 14.16 -5.15
C ALA A 62 -5.16 14.23 -3.95
N SER A 63 -6.45 14.44 -4.22
CA SER A 63 -7.51 14.23 -3.24
C SER A 63 -8.08 12.83 -3.44
N ILE A 64 -8.11 12.05 -2.39
CA ILE A 64 -8.43 10.62 -2.41
C ILE A 64 -9.70 10.41 -1.63
N ASP A 65 -10.74 10.05 -2.33
CA ASP A 65 -12.05 9.69 -1.79
C ASP A 65 -12.27 8.16 -1.75
N GLU A 66 -13.46 7.74 -1.40
CA GLU A 66 -13.88 6.35 -1.34
C GLU A 66 -13.93 5.65 -2.71
N HIS A 67 -14.02 6.42 -3.81
CA HIS A 67 -14.10 5.92 -5.18
C HIS A 67 -12.73 5.79 -5.85
N ASN A 68 -11.67 6.31 -5.23
CA ASN A 68 -10.33 6.26 -5.79
C ASN A 68 -9.87 4.79 -5.99
N GLU A 69 -9.71 4.39 -7.24
CA GLU A 69 -9.42 3.00 -7.62
C GLU A 69 -8.07 2.52 -7.08
N TYR A 70 -7.05 3.37 -7.12
CA TYR A 70 -5.72 3.03 -6.61
C TYR A 70 -5.75 2.80 -5.10
N PHE A 71 -6.44 3.65 -4.35
CA PHE A 71 -6.57 3.49 -2.91
C PHE A 71 -7.38 2.25 -2.53
N ARG A 72 -8.43 1.94 -3.29
CA ARG A 72 -9.21 0.71 -3.12
C ARG A 72 -8.37 -0.54 -3.37
N MET A 73 -7.53 -0.52 -4.41
CA MET A 73 -6.59 -1.60 -4.72
C MET A 73 -5.58 -1.79 -3.57
N ILE A 74 -4.99 -0.71 -3.04
CA ILE A 74 -4.09 -0.76 -1.88
C ILE A 74 -4.79 -1.44 -0.70
N ARG A 75 -6.00 -0.99 -0.34
CA ARG A 75 -6.77 -1.53 0.80
C ARG A 75 -6.99 -3.03 0.70
N GLY A 76 -7.38 -3.50 -0.48
CA GLY A 76 -7.59 -4.93 -0.74
C GLY A 76 -6.30 -5.73 -0.66
N THR A 77 -5.33 -5.33 -1.46
CA THR A 77 -4.05 -6.05 -1.59
C THR A 77 -3.27 -6.08 -0.29
N TRP A 78 -3.16 -4.94 0.40
CA TRP A 78 -2.41 -4.87 1.66
C TRP A 78 -3.03 -5.75 2.74
N GLY A 79 -4.36 -5.68 2.91
CA GLY A 79 -5.06 -6.48 3.91
C GLY A 79 -4.95 -7.98 3.67
N GLU A 80 -4.99 -8.41 2.40
CA GLU A 80 -4.81 -9.81 2.03
C GLU A 80 -3.38 -10.29 2.28
N ARG A 81 -2.38 -9.55 1.80
CA ARG A 81 -0.97 -9.90 1.98
C ARG A 81 -0.55 -9.92 3.44
N LEU A 82 -1.06 -8.99 4.24
CA LEU A 82 -0.78 -8.96 5.66
C LEU A 82 -1.30 -10.22 6.37
N ARG A 83 -2.51 -10.69 6.01
CA ARG A 83 -3.06 -11.95 6.55
C ARG A 83 -2.24 -13.16 6.11
N GLN A 84 -1.77 -13.19 4.87
CA GLN A 84 -0.90 -14.26 4.36
C GLN A 84 0.40 -14.32 5.16
N VAL A 85 1.10 -13.19 5.28
CA VAL A 85 2.35 -13.12 6.06
C VAL A 85 2.11 -13.51 7.51
N PHE A 86 1.02 -13.08 8.12
CA PHE A 86 0.66 -13.46 9.48
C PHE A 86 0.48 -14.99 9.62
N ALA A 87 -0.19 -15.61 8.65
CA ALA A 87 -0.40 -17.07 8.67
C ALA A 87 0.89 -17.89 8.44
N GLU A 88 1.89 -17.29 7.80
CA GLU A 88 3.20 -17.90 7.57
C GLU A 88 4.12 -17.84 8.79
N ILE A 89 3.87 -16.88 9.70
CA ILE A 89 4.62 -16.77 10.94
C ILE A 89 4.16 -17.88 11.89
N PRO A 90 5.04 -18.78 12.32
CA PRO A 90 4.65 -19.85 13.22
C PRO A 90 4.23 -19.33 14.58
N ASP A 91 3.26 -20.01 15.18
CA ASP A 91 2.78 -19.66 16.51
C ASP A 91 3.88 -19.82 17.57
N PRO A 92 3.87 -18.97 18.61
CA PRO A 92 4.83 -19.10 19.70
C PRO A 92 4.58 -20.38 20.51
N LEU A 93 5.65 -21.02 20.94
CA LEU A 93 5.57 -22.12 21.90
C LEU A 93 5.49 -21.55 23.31
N TRP A 94 4.38 -21.80 24.00
CA TRP A 94 4.12 -21.31 25.35
C TRP A 94 4.72 -22.18 26.45
N THR A 95 5.16 -23.39 26.10
CA THR A 95 5.61 -24.39 27.07
C THR A 95 7.13 -24.55 27.01
N ASN A 96 7.80 -23.87 27.90
CA ASN A 96 9.11 -24.33 28.37
C ASN A 96 8.91 -24.86 29.81
N PRO A 97 9.08 -26.17 30.07
CA PRO A 97 8.93 -26.74 31.41
C PRO A 97 9.84 -26.08 32.46
N ASP A 98 11.00 -25.56 32.01
CA ASP A 98 12.03 -24.98 32.85
C ASP A 98 11.87 -23.45 33.03
N ASP A 99 11.04 -22.82 32.21
CA ASP A 99 10.78 -21.37 32.28
C ASP A 99 9.33 -21.04 31.84
N PRO A 100 8.35 -21.24 32.75
CA PRO A 100 6.96 -20.91 32.46
C PRO A 100 6.78 -19.41 32.28
N GLY A 101 6.52 -18.98 31.06
CA GLY A 101 6.36 -17.59 30.63
C GLY A 101 7.35 -17.16 29.55
N SER A 102 8.29 -18.00 29.20
CA SER A 102 9.18 -17.79 28.04
C SER A 102 8.47 -18.13 26.73
N LEU A 103 8.56 -17.23 25.77
CA LEU A 103 8.16 -17.47 24.38
C LEU A 103 9.36 -18.03 23.62
N VAL A 104 9.26 -19.29 23.20
CA VAL A 104 10.30 -19.94 22.43
C VAL A 104 9.87 -20.01 20.96
N PRO A 105 10.72 -19.61 20.01
CA PRO A 105 10.43 -19.84 18.59
C PRO A 105 10.43 -21.35 18.33
N PRO A 106 9.54 -21.87 17.47
CA PRO A 106 9.57 -23.27 17.07
C PRO A 106 10.93 -23.60 16.45
N SER A 107 11.53 -24.69 16.87
CA SER A 107 12.87 -25.16 16.46
C SER A 107 12.96 -25.61 15.00
N ARG A 108 12.14 -25.07 14.12
CA ARG A 108 12.27 -25.28 12.68
C ARG A 108 13.18 -24.22 12.12
N VAL A 109 14.30 -24.69 11.59
CA VAL A 109 15.20 -23.94 10.70
C VAL A 109 14.35 -23.05 9.79
N HIS A 110 14.53 -21.75 9.90
CA HIS A 110 13.98 -20.78 8.96
C HIS A 110 14.45 -21.17 7.56
N GLN A 111 13.60 -21.85 6.81
CA GLN A 111 13.75 -21.81 5.36
C GLN A 111 13.40 -20.36 4.97
N PRO A 112 14.32 -19.64 4.34
CA PRO A 112 14.01 -18.31 3.86
C PRO A 112 12.79 -18.43 2.95
N LEU A 113 11.77 -17.62 3.21
CA LEU A 113 10.57 -17.54 2.40
C LEU A 113 11.00 -17.39 0.92
N ARG A 114 10.82 -18.46 0.16
CA ARG A 114 10.97 -18.42 -1.28
C ARG A 114 9.78 -17.63 -1.79
N ILE A 115 9.95 -16.32 -1.94
CA ILE A 115 8.98 -15.49 -2.63
C ILE A 115 9.04 -15.93 -4.09
N GLU A 116 8.18 -16.87 -4.47
CA GLU A 116 7.95 -17.13 -5.89
C GLU A 116 7.33 -15.86 -6.48
N PRO A 117 7.87 -15.33 -7.59
CA PRO A 117 7.25 -14.21 -8.26
C PRO A 117 5.85 -14.66 -8.66
N VAL A 118 4.84 -14.02 -8.06
CA VAL A 118 3.46 -14.21 -8.46
C VAL A 118 3.37 -13.74 -9.90
N ASN A 119 3.30 -14.70 -10.80
CA ASN A 119 3.03 -14.47 -12.21
C ASN A 119 1.54 -14.11 -12.32
N ALA A 120 1.18 -12.94 -11.77
CA ALA A 120 -0.15 -12.41 -11.89
C ALA A 120 -0.37 -12.06 -13.36
N PRO A 121 -1.45 -12.54 -14.01
CA PRO A 121 -1.81 -12.07 -15.33
C PRO A 121 -1.95 -10.56 -15.29
N GLN A 122 -1.17 -9.87 -16.10
CA GLN A 122 -1.26 -8.42 -16.24
C GLN A 122 -2.69 -8.07 -16.65
N PRO A 123 -3.36 -7.14 -15.93
CA PRO A 123 -4.64 -6.65 -16.40
C PRO A 123 -4.43 -6.03 -17.78
N SER A 124 -5.07 -6.61 -18.80
CA SER A 124 -5.12 -6.04 -20.13
C SER A 124 -5.96 -4.76 -20.07
N TYR A 125 -5.31 -3.62 -20.02
CA TYR A 125 -6.00 -2.34 -20.19
C TYR A 125 -6.49 -2.27 -21.64
N PRO A 126 -7.79 -1.97 -21.88
CA PRO A 126 -8.25 -1.74 -23.24
C PRO A 126 -7.51 -0.53 -23.81
N THR A 127 -6.87 -0.73 -24.95
CA THR A 127 -6.24 0.35 -25.71
C THR A 127 -7.30 1.41 -26.03
N PRO A 128 -7.04 2.71 -25.80
CA PRO A 128 -7.98 3.75 -26.21
C PRO A 128 -8.22 3.64 -27.72
N GLN A 129 -9.46 3.36 -28.10
CA GLN A 129 -9.84 3.47 -29.50
C GLN A 129 -9.75 4.96 -29.87
N VAL A 130 -8.79 5.29 -30.69
CA VAL A 130 -8.77 6.56 -31.40
C VAL A 130 -10.02 6.60 -32.26
N LEU A 131 -10.97 7.45 -31.86
CA LEU A 131 -12.12 7.74 -32.71
C LEU A 131 -11.58 8.26 -34.02
N ALA A 132 -11.77 7.48 -35.08
CA ALA A 132 -11.50 7.90 -36.45
C ALA A 132 -12.36 9.13 -36.73
N GLU A 133 -11.73 10.26 -37.02
CA GLU A 133 -12.40 11.43 -37.55
C GLU A 133 -13.10 11.05 -38.85
N ASP A 134 -14.38 11.30 -38.91
CA ASP A 134 -15.23 11.13 -40.09
C ASP A 134 -14.93 12.26 -41.10
N PRO A 135 -14.27 11.99 -42.26
CA PRO A 135 -14.02 13.00 -43.25
C PRO A 135 -15.19 13.01 -44.26
N GLY A 136 -16.28 13.70 -43.87
CA GLY A 136 -17.36 13.77 -44.82
C GLY A 136 -18.53 14.64 -44.43
N LYS A 137 -18.38 15.98 -44.58
CA LYS A 137 -19.48 16.87 -44.95
C LYS A 137 -18.97 18.28 -45.26
N ASP A 138 -18.29 18.41 -46.35
CA ASP A 138 -18.24 19.64 -47.11
C ASP A 138 -18.53 19.33 -48.55
N GLN A 139 -19.84 19.31 -48.88
CA GLN A 139 -20.39 19.59 -50.22
C GLN A 139 -21.87 19.75 -50.08
N ALA A 140 -22.34 20.99 -50.08
CA ALA A 140 -23.49 21.45 -50.89
C ALA A 140 -23.90 22.88 -50.51
N ASN A 141 -23.63 23.75 -51.47
CA ASN A 141 -24.39 24.92 -51.85
C ASN A 141 -24.30 26.18 -51.02
#